data_1e36422830ab4a7fd773f0439ba71b48
#
_entry.id   1e36422830ab4a7fd773f0439ba71b48
#
_cell.length_a   1.000
_cell.length_b   1.000
_cell.length_c   1.000
_cell.angle_alpha   90.00
_cell.angle_beta   90.00
_cell.angle_gamma   90.00
#
_symmetry.space_group_name_H-M   'P 1'
#
loop_
_entity.id
_entity.type
_entity.pdbx_description
1 polymer ?
#
loop_
_entity_poly.entity_id
_entity_poly.type
_entity_poly.pdbx_seq_one_letter_code
_entity_poly.pdbx_strand_id
1 'polypeptide(L)'
;MKVQLELDKAQQGEKVSHIVVMGIGEPFDNFENMSDFINVVKDHKGLAIGARHITVSTSGLAGKIKEFADSDLNVNLAVSLHAPNNELRTRIMKINRAIPIEKLMEALDYYLAKTRRRMTIEYILLKDVNDGREHAVELSELLSSRRELVNINLIPYNPVDEHSQYQRSEQASILAFYDTLKKQGMSVSVRLEHGADIDAACGQLRSKQMKEASGN
;
A
#
# COMPACT_ATOMS: atom_id res chain seq x y z
N MET A 1 -2.22 -10.38 -15.08
CA MET A 1 -3.28 -11.29 -14.63
C MET A 1 -3.47 -12.51 -15.53
N LYS A 2 -3.56 -12.39 -16.86
CA LYS A 2 -3.68 -13.54 -17.78
C LYS A 2 -2.57 -14.59 -17.55
N VAL A 3 -1.34 -14.14 -17.40
CA VAL A 3 -0.16 -15.01 -17.16
C VAL A 3 -0.28 -15.76 -15.84
N GLN A 4 -0.73 -15.09 -14.77
CA GLN A 4 -0.87 -15.73 -13.46
C GLN A 4 -1.97 -16.79 -13.45
N LEU A 5 -3.10 -16.51 -14.09
CA LEU A 5 -4.20 -17.48 -14.21
C LEU A 5 -3.79 -18.72 -15.01
N GLU A 6 -2.91 -18.57 -16.00
CA GLU A 6 -2.40 -19.71 -16.77
C GLU A 6 -1.35 -20.49 -16.00
N LEU A 7 -0.51 -19.82 -15.20
CA LEU A 7 0.42 -20.49 -14.28
C LEU A 7 -0.32 -21.30 -13.21
N ASP A 8 -1.39 -20.74 -12.64
CA ASP A 8 -2.22 -21.44 -11.64
C ASP A 8 -2.95 -22.64 -12.23
N LYS A 9 -3.38 -22.57 -13.48
CA LYS A 9 -3.95 -23.72 -14.19
C LYS A 9 -2.92 -24.81 -14.45
N ALA A 10 -1.66 -24.45 -14.69
CA ALA A 10 -0.57 -25.38 -14.93
C ALA A 10 -0.03 -26.04 -13.65
N GLN A 11 -0.20 -25.39 -12.50
CA GLN A 11 0.27 -25.83 -11.19
C GLN A 11 -0.85 -26.44 -10.33
N GLN A 12 -1.43 -27.56 -10.78
CA GLN A 12 -2.21 -28.52 -9.99
C GLN A 12 -3.32 -27.94 -9.07
N GLY A 13 -4.22 -27.14 -9.61
CA GLY A 13 -5.49 -26.84 -8.93
C GLY A 13 -5.45 -25.78 -7.84
N GLU A 14 -4.36 -25.07 -7.66
CA GLU A 14 -4.31 -23.86 -6.84
C GLU A 14 -5.20 -22.77 -7.46
N LYS A 15 -6.00 -22.12 -6.62
CA LYS A 15 -6.88 -21.03 -7.06
C LYS A 15 -6.35 -19.70 -6.55
N VAL A 16 -6.37 -18.68 -7.41
CA VAL A 16 -6.16 -17.29 -6.97
C VAL A 16 -7.23 -16.93 -5.96
N SER A 17 -6.84 -16.72 -4.72
CA SER A 17 -7.76 -16.42 -3.61
C SER A 17 -7.77 -14.94 -3.24
N HIS A 18 -6.68 -14.21 -3.48
CA HIS A 18 -6.51 -12.81 -3.12
C HIS A 18 -5.91 -12.02 -4.28
N ILE A 19 -6.33 -10.77 -4.40
CA ILE A 19 -5.78 -9.82 -5.39
C ILE A 19 -5.34 -8.55 -4.66
N VAL A 20 -4.13 -8.11 -4.97
CA VAL A 20 -3.65 -6.79 -4.58
C VAL A 20 -3.36 -5.98 -5.84
N VAL A 21 -4.01 -4.82 -5.97
CA VAL A 21 -3.72 -3.85 -7.02
C VAL A 21 -2.63 -2.94 -6.49
N MET A 22 -1.40 -3.48 -6.52
CA MET A 22 -0.18 -2.86 -6.04
C MET A 22 0.91 -3.10 -7.08
N GLY A 23 1.77 -2.12 -7.32
CA GLY A 23 2.83 -2.28 -8.31
C GLY A 23 3.34 -0.93 -8.77
N ILE A 24 3.57 -0.77 -10.08
CA ILE A 24 3.98 0.48 -10.68
C ILE A 24 2.76 1.25 -11.20
N GLY A 25 2.73 2.54 -10.92
CA GLY A 25 1.65 3.44 -11.30
C GLY A 25 0.63 3.63 -10.19
N GLU A 26 -0.27 4.56 -10.43
CA GLU A 26 -1.36 4.91 -9.52
C GLU A 26 -2.67 4.32 -10.06
N PRO A 27 -3.28 3.34 -9.38
CA PRO A 27 -4.51 2.72 -9.87
C PRO A 27 -5.65 3.72 -10.06
N PHE A 28 -5.68 4.76 -9.25
CA PHE A 28 -6.71 5.77 -9.29
C PHE A 28 -6.60 6.74 -10.47
N ASP A 29 -5.45 6.79 -11.16
CA ASP A 29 -5.33 7.49 -12.44
C ASP A 29 -6.04 6.74 -13.58
N ASN A 30 -6.31 5.45 -13.39
CA ASN A 30 -7.02 4.60 -14.33
C ASN A 30 -8.28 3.98 -13.67
N PHE A 31 -9.05 4.82 -13.02
CA PHE A 31 -10.14 4.42 -12.12
C PHE A 31 -11.20 3.55 -12.80
N GLU A 32 -11.60 3.91 -14.01
CA GLU A 32 -12.64 3.17 -14.78
C GLU A 32 -12.18 1.75 -15.08
N ASN A 33 -11.01 1.59 -15.72
CA ASN A 33 -10.51 0.25 -16.06
C ASN A 33 -10.19 -0.59 -14.81
N MET A 34 -9.73 0.04 -13.73
CA MET A 34 -9.54 -0.64 -12.44
C MET A 34 -10.88 -1.14 -11.90
N SER A 35 -11.93 -0.32 -11.97
CA SER A 35 -13.27 -0.68 -11.50
C SER A 35 -13.87 -1.83 -12.32
N ASP A 36 -13.74 -1.78 -13.64
CA ASP A 36 -14.16 -2.85 -14.55
C ASP A 36 -13.42 -4.14 -14.25
N PHE A 37 -12.10 -4.06 -14.06
CA PHE A 37 -11.30 -5.22 -13.66
C PHE A 37 -11.81 -5.84 -12.35
N ILE A 38 -12.08 -5.02 -11.34
CA ILE A 38 -12.58 -5.50 -10.05
C ILE A 38 -13.95 -6.16 -10.22
N ASN A 39 -14.85 -5.60 -11.03
CA ASN A 39 -16.15 -6.17 -11.29
C ASN A 39 -16.05 -7.53 -12.00
N VAL A 40 -15.17 -7.62 -13.00
CA VAL A 40 -14.93 -8.91 -13.72
C VAL A 40 -14.41 -10.00 -12.78
N VAL A 41 -13.45 -9.68 -11.90
CA VAL A 41 -12.89 -10.72 -11.00
C VAL A 41 -13.82 -11.09 -9.85
N LYS A 42 -14.76 -10.21 -9.49
CA LYS A 42 -15.82 -10.48 -8.51
C LYS A 42 -16.99 -11.29 -9.09
N ASP A 43 -17.16 -11.30 -10.41
CA ASP A 43 -18.29 -11.95 -11.04
C ASP A 43 -18.32 -13.45 -10.67
N HIS A 44 -19.48 -13.90 -10.20
CA HIS A 44 -19.71 -15.30 -9.81
C HIS A 44 -19.59 -16.30 -10.95
N LYS A 45 -19.77 -15.84 -12.19
CA LYS A 45 -19.55 -16.65 -13.42
C LYS A 45 -18.09 -16.70 -13.86
N GLY A 46 -17.23 -15.89 -13.22
CA GLY A 46 -15.80 -15.80 -13.50
C GLY A 46 -14.96 -16.38 -12.37
N LEU A 47 -14.05 -15.55 -11.82
CA LEU A 47 -13.16 -15.97 -10.73
C LEU A 47 -13.83 -16.01 -9.36
N ALA A 48 -14.96 -15.33 -9.20
CA ALA A 48 -15.75 -15.26 -7.98
C ALA A 48 -14.93 -14.85 -6.73
N ILE A 49 -13.94 -13.96 -6.91
CA ILE A 49 -13.09 -13.50 -5.81
C ILE A 49 -13.89 -12.49 -4.96
N GLY A 50 -14.11 -12.84 -3.71
CA GLY A 50 -14.87 -11.99 -2.81
C GLY A 50 -14.20 -10.62 -2.59
N ALA A 51 -14.99 -9.55 -2.50
CA ALA A 51 -14.50 -8.17 -2.38
C ALA A 51 -13.52 -7.96 -1.20
N ARG A 52 -13.64 -8.74 -0.11
CA ARG A 52 -12.72 -8.70 1.04
C ARG A 52 -11.33 -9.24 0.74
N HIS A 53 -11.17 -9.95 -0.34
CA HIS A 53 -9.92 -10.55 -0.82
C HIS A 53 -9.25 -9.69 -1.88
N ILE A 54 -9.81 -8.51 -2.18
CA ILE A 54 -9.25 -7.56 -3.15
C ILE A 54 -8.84 -6.30 -2.40
N THR A 55 -7.60 -5.86 -2.59
CA THR A 55 -7.08 -4.61 -2.01
C THR A 55 -6.56 -3.71 -3.12
N VAL A 56 -6.99 -2.46 -3.12
CA VAL A 56 -6.45 -1.41 -3.99
C VAL A 56 -5.56 -0.50 -3.17
N SER A 57 -4.35 -0.24 -3.66
CA SER A 57 -3.41 0.69 -3.04
C SER A 57 -3.34 2.00 -3.82
N THR A 58 -3.21 3.12 -3.10
CA THR A 58 -3.05 4.45 -3.69
C THR A 58 -1.96 5.24 -3.00
N SER A 59 -1.31 6.12 -3.74
CA SER A 59 -0.38 7.12 -3.20
C SER A 59 -1.08 8.24 -2.42
N GLY A 60 -2.41 8.28 -2.43
CA GLY A 60 -3.21 9.22 -1.65
C GLY A 60 -3.86 10.33 -2.48
N LEU A 61 -4.42 10.01 -3.65
CA LEU A 61 -5.23 10.93 -4.45
C LEU A 61 -6.55 11.24 -3.74
N ALA A 62 -6.57 12.26 -2.89
CA ALA A 62 -7.68 12.57 -1.97
C ALA A 62 -9.06 12.63 -2.66
N GLY A 63 -9.16 13.28 -3.83
CA GLY A 63 -10.40 13.33 -4.61
C GLY A 63 -10.86 11.94 -5.07
N LYS A 64 -9.91 11.11 -5.50
CA LYS A 64 -10.19 9.75 -5.96
C LYS A 64 -10.50 8.77 -4.82
N ILE A 65 -9.96 8.99 -3.63
CA ILE A 65 -10.35 8.24 -2.44
C ILE A 65 -11.83 8.47 -2.11
N LYS A 66 -12.33 9.71 -2.24
CA LYS A 66 -13.75 10.02 -2.04
C LYS A 66 -14.62 9.35 -3.11
N GLU A 67 -14.23 9.43 -4.39
CA GLU A 67 -14.89 8.73 -5.49
C GLU A 67 -14.94 7.21 -5.28
N PHE A 68 -13.83 6.64 -4.81
CA PHE A 68 -13.76 5.22 -4.45
C PHE A 68 -14.67 4.85 -3.27
N ALA A 69 -14.80 5.74 -2.27
CA ALA A 69 -15.71 5.56 -1.17
C ALA A 69 -17.19 5.56 -1.59
N ASP A 70 -17.52 6.31 -2.66
CA ASP A 70 -18.86 6.40 -3.23
C ASP A 70 -19.18 5.28 -4.22
N SER A 71 -18.16 4.49 -4.63
CA SER A 71 -18.35 3.37 -5.54
C SER A 71 -18.89 2.13 -4.82
N ASP A 72 -19.61 1.27 -5.57
CA ASP A 72 -20.11 -0.02 -5.09
C ASP A 72 -19.07 -1.16 -5.14
N LEU A 73 -17.80 -0.84 -5.31
CA LEU A 73 -16.75 -1.86 -5.43
C LEU A 73 -16.58 -2.69 -4.17
N ASN A 74 -16.70 -2.04 -3.01
CA ASN A 74 -16.67 -2.68 -1.69
C ASN A 74 -15.38 -3.51 -1.41
N VAL A 75 -14.26 -3.16 -2.03
CA VAL A 75 -12.95 -3.79 -1.83
C VAL A 75 -12.14 -3.04 -0.77
N ASN A 76 -11.01 -3.59 -0.35
CA ASN A 76 -10.18 -2.98 0.68
C ASN A 76 -9.33 -1.84 0.09
N LEU A 77 -9.08 -0.82 0.91
CA LEU A 77 -8.20 0.30 0.60
C LEU A 77 -6.89 0.19 1.38
N ALA A 78 -5.77 0.36 0.69
CA ALA A 78 -4.46 0.61 1.27
C ALA A 78 -3.95 1.98 0.82
N VAL A 79 -3.34 2.75 1.72
CA VAL A 79 -2.85 4.10 1.42
C VAL A 79 -1.38 4.23 1.78
N SER A 80 -0.57 4.57 0.79
CA SER A 80 0.85 4.86 0.97
C SER A 80 1.04 6.21 1.66
N LEU A 81 1.22 6.18 2.98
CA LEU A 81 1.47 7.39 3.77
C LEU A 81 2.97 7.67 3.90
N HIS A 82 3.73 6.70 4.37
CA HIS A 82 5.20 6.63 4.46
C HIS A 82 5.86 7.72 5.33
N ALA A 83 5.12 8.65 5.87
CA ALA A 83 5.60 9.68 6.78
C ALA A 83 4.48 10.21 7.68
N PRO A 84 4.78 10.64 8.91
CA PRO A 84 3.77 11.15 9.83
C PRO A 84 3.48 12.65 9.66
N ASN A 85 4.33 13.38 8.93
CA ASN A 85 4.23 14.84 8.73
C ASN A 85 4.55 15.24 7.29
N ASN A 86 4.17 16.48 6.92
CA ASN A 86 4.32 17.00 5.57
C ASN A 86 5.76 17.16 5.10
N GLU A 87 6.69 17.48 6.00
CA GLU A 87 8.10 17.66 5.65
C GLU A 87 8.68 16.34 5.13
N LEU A 88 8.59 15.30 5.93
CA LEU A 88 9.05 13.96 5.55
C LEU A 88 8.28 13.41 4.36
N ARG A 89 6.96 13.56 4.35
CA ARG A 89 6.16 13.04 3.25
C ARG A 89 6.51 13.71 1.92
N THR A 90 6.76 15.02 1.92
CA THR A 90 7.19 15.75 0.70
C THR A 90 8.56 15.30 0.20
N ARG A 91 9.44 14.93 1.12
CA ARG A 91 10.77 14.39 0.79
C ARG A 91 10.70 13.00 0.16
N ILE A 92 9.81 12.13 0.68
CA ILE A 92 9.66 10.74 0.24
C ILE A 92 8.69 10.62 -0.95
N MET A 93 7.58 11.37 -0.92
CA MET A 93 6.48 11.29 -1.88
C MET A 93 6.15 12.66 -2.47
N LYS A 94 6.50 12.85 -3.74
CA LYS A 94 6.27 14.14 -4.45
C LYS A 94 4.80 14.56 -4.48
N ILE A 95 3.86 13.61 -4.43
CA ILE A 95 2.42 13.87 -4.43
C ILE A 95 1.99 14.75 -3.25
N ASN A 96 2.72 14.74 -2.14
CA ASN A 96 2.41 15.54 -0.96
C ASN A 96 2.43 17.06 -1.23
N ARG A 97 3.15 17.50 -2.25
CA ARG A 97 3.16 18.94 -2.65
C ARG A 97 1.80 19.39 -3.16
N ALA A 98 1.08 18.50 -3.83
CA ALA A 98 -0.26 18.77 -4.36
C ALA A 98 -1.36 18.39 -3.35
N ILE A 99 -1.13 17.33 -2.59
CA ILE A 99 -2.09 16.78 -1.63
C ILE A 99 -1.37 16.59 -0.29
N PRO A 100 -1.34 17.61 0.56
CA PRO A 100 -0.75 17.54 1.88
C PRO A 100 -1.53 16.60 2.79
N ILE A 101 -0.90 16.18 3.88
CA ILE A 101 -1.44 15.16 4.81
C ILE A 101 -2.84 15.55 5.31
N GLU A 102 -3.12 16.80 5.58
CA GLU A 102 -4.42 17.26 6.08
C GLU A 102 -5.53 16.93 5.08
N LYS A 103 -5.33 17.21 3.79
CA LYS A 103 -6.28 16.87 2.73
C LYS A 103 -6.43 15.36 2.54
N LEU A 104 -5.34 14.62 2.71
CA LEU A 104 -5.39 13.17 2.70
C LEU A 104 -6.23 12.66 3.86
N MET A 105 -5.97 13.13 5.09
CA MET A 105 -6.71 12.71 6.28
C MET A 105 -8.21 13.01 6.16
N GLU A 106 -8.61 14.17 5.61
CA GLU A 106 -10.02 14.49 5.32
C GLU A 106 -10.66 13.45 4.37
N ALA A 107 -9.92 13.03 3.34
CA ALA A 107 -10.43 12.02 2.40
C ALA A 107 -10.54 10.64 3.06
N LEU A 108 -9.62 10.30 3.96
CA LEU A 108 -9.67 9.06 4.72
C LEU A 108 -10.83 9.07 5.73
N ASP A 109 -11.09 10.20 6.38
CA ASP A 109 -12.27 10.35 7.25
C ASP A 109 -13.57 10.16 6.48
N TYR A 110 -13.66 10.75 5.29
CA TYR A 110 -14.80 10.54 4.40
C TYR A 110 -14.97 9.06 4.05
N TYR A 111 -13.88 8.39 3.63
CA TYR A 111 -13.91 6.96 3.31
C TYR A 111 -14.38 6.12 4.50
N LEU A 112 -13.82 6.34 5.68
CA LEU A 112 -14.17 5.60 6.89
C LEU A 112 -15.64 5.83 7.32
N ALA A 113 -16.09 7.08 7.28
CA ALA A 113 -17.48 7.44 7.60
C ALA A 113 -18.49 6.81 6.63
N LYS A 114 -18.17 6.83 5.33
CA LYS A 114 -19.03 6.33 4.26
C LYS A 114 -19.11 4.81 4.24
N THR A 115 -17.95 4.15 4.28
CA THR A 115 -17.86 2.70 4.05
C THR A 115 -17.93 1.88 5.34
N ARG A 116 -17.54 2.46 6.47
CA ARG A 116 -17.32 1.78 7.76
C ARG A 116 -16.39 0.58 7.66
N ARG A 117 -15.49 0.59 6.68
CA ARG A 117 -14.55 -0.49 6.42
C ARG A 117 -13.18 -0.14 6.97
N ARG A 118 -12.46 -1.17 7.42
CA ARG A 118 -11.06 -1.00 7.77
C ARG A 118 -10.24 -0.66 6.53
N MET A 119 -9.20 0.16 6.72
CA MET A 119 -8.18 0.43 5.72
C MET A 119 -6.79 0.14 6.25
N THR A 120 -5.83 0.01 5.35
CA THR A 120 -4.42 -0.18 5.68
C THR A 120 -3.64 1.09 5.36
N ILE A 121 -2.82 1.54 6.30
CA ILE A 121 -1.81 2.57 6.08
C ILE A 121 -0.48 1.86 5.85
N GLU A 122 0.05 2.00 4.64
CA GLU A 122 1.37 1.49 4.28
C GLU A 122 2.44 2.48 4.73
N TYR A 123 3.43 2.01 5.47
CA TYR A 123 4.53 2.80 6.00
C TYR A 123 5.86 2.10 5.76
N ILE A 124 6.62 2.60 4.78
CA ILE A 124 7.96 2.10 4.48
C ILE A 124 8.95 2.63 5.52
N LEU A 125 9.79 1.76 6.06
CA LEU A 125 10.81 2.13 7.03
C LEU A 125 12.15 2.34 6.32
N LEU A 126 12.63 3.58 6.34
CA LEU A 126 13.87 4.04 5.72
C LEU A 126 14.85 4.41 6.83
N LYS A 127 16.01 3.77 6.86
CA LYS A 127 17.04 3.97 7.91
C LYS A 127 17.41 5.45 8.04
N ASP A 128 17.41 5.94 9.27
CA ASP A 128 17.77 7.31 9.66
C ASP A 128 16.96 8.44 8.94
N VAL A 129 15.79 8.07 8.38
CA VAL A 129 14.91 9.01 7.67
C VAL A 129 13.56 9.14 8.35
N ASN A 130 12.86 8.02 8.52
CA ASN A 130 11.49 7.98 9.07
C ASN A 130 11.26 6.82 10.05
N ASP A 131 12.32 6.12 10.46
CA ASP A 131 12.27 4.93 11.30
C ASP A 131 12.55 5.21 12.80
N GLY A 132 12.67 6.48 13.18
CA GLY A 132 12.87 6.92 14.56
C GLY A 132 11.61 6.72 15.42
N ARG A 133 11.83 6.58 16.72
CA ARG A 133 10.74 6.41 17.69
C ARG A 133 9.80 7.63 17.73
N GLU A 134 10.32 8.82 17.53
CA GLU A 134 9.57 10.07 17.42
C GLU A 134 8.57 10.01 16.26
N HIS A 135 8.97 9.49 15.11
CA HIS A 135 8.08 9.32 13.96
C HIS A 135 6.96 8.29 14.23
N ALA A 136 7.22 7.25 15.03
CA ALA A 136 6.18 6.32 15.44
C ALA A 136 5.15 6.98 16.38
N VAL A 137 5.59 7.85 17.27
CA VAL A 137 4.71 8.64 18.13
C VAL A 137 3.85 9.58 17.30
N GLU A 138 4.46 10.41 16.44
CA GLU A 138 3.74 11.31 15.52
C GLU A 138 2.72 10.56 14.65
N LEU A 139 3.10 9.39 14.11
CA LEU A 139 2.20 8.58 13.30
C LEU A 139 1.00 8.09 14.12
N SER A 140 1.22 7.67 15.36
CA SER A 140 0.14 7.24 16.25
C SER A 140 -0.80 8.39 16.60
N GLU A 141 -0.28 9.60 16.81
CA GLU A 141 -1.07 10.80 17.08
C GLU A 141 -1.90 11.21 15.87
N LEU A 142 -1.30 11.23 14.68
CA LEU A 142 -1.98 11.51 13.41
C LEU A 142 -3.16 10.58 13.14
N LEU A 143 -3.03 9.31 13.52
CA LEU A 143 -4.04 8.27 13.28
C LEU A 143 -4.92 7.96 14.49
N SER A 144 -4.75 8.65 15.61
CA SER A 144 -5.36 8.34 16.90
C SER A 144 -6.89 8.27 16.87
N SER A 145 -7.55 9.21 16.18
CA SER A 145 -9.01 9.25 16.02
C SER A 145 -9.56 8.11 15.12
N ARG A 146 -8.70 7.40 14.40
CA ARG A 146 -9.03 6.37 13.38
C ARG A 146 -8.57 4.98 13.81
N ARG A 147 -8.00 4.82 15.01
CA ARG A 147 -7.30 3.59 15.45
C ARG A 147 -8.09 2.31 15.28
N GLU A 148 -9.41 2.35 15.48
CA GLU A 148 -10.28 1.17 15.40
C GLU A 148 -10.45 0.63 13.97
N LEU A 149 -10.30 1.50 12.98
CA LEU A 149 -10.55 1.19 11.57
C LEU A 149 -9.29 1.24 10.71
N VAL A 150 -8.13 1.45 11.32
CA VAL A 150 -6.84 1.53 10.62
C VAL A 150 -5.92 0.42 11.10
N ASN A 151 -5.30 -0.28 10.14
CA ASN A 151 -4.13 -1.11 10.38
C ASN A 151 -2.91 -0.45 9.74
N ILE A 152 -1.81 -0.35 10.47
CA ILE A 152 -0.53 0.14 9.95
C ILE A 152 0.29 -1.07 9.49
N ASN A 153 0.67 -1.08 8.22
CA ASN A 153 1.55 -2.10 7.67
C ASN A 153 2.96 -1.53 7.49
N LEU A 154 3.88 -1.93 8.35
CA LEU A 154 5.27 -1.54 8.29
C LEU A 154 5.98 -2.36 7.23
N ILE A 155 6.62 -1.67 6.28
CA ILE A 155 7.33 -2.28 5.16
C ILE A 155 8.82 -2.00 5.35
N PRO A 156 9.64 -2.99 5.76
CA PRO A 156 11.08 -2.85 5.71
C PRO A 156 11.52 -2.52 4.29
N TYR A 157 12.34 -1.46 4.12
CA TYR A 157 12.77 -1.04 2.79
C TYR A 157 13.62 -2.11 2.13
N ASN A 158 13.32 -2.39 0.89
CA ASN A 158 14.15 -3.23 0.04
C ASN A 158 14.94 -2.33 -0.92
N PRO A 159 16.28 -2.27 -0.82
CA PRO A 159 17.10 -1.38 -1.62
C PRO A 159 16.88 -1.58 -3.12
N VAL A 160 16.78 -0.47 -3.86
CA VAL A 160 16.67 -0.44 -5.32
C VAL A 160 17.71 0.53 -5.87
N ASP A 161 18.29 0.22 -7.03
CA ASP A 161 19.37 1.01 -7.64
C ASP A 161 18.98 2.48 -7.88
N GLU A 162 17.71 2.71 -8.23
CA GLU A 162 17.17 4.03 -8.56
C GLU A 162 17.06 4.96 -7.34
N HIS A 163 17.12 4.40 -6.12
CA HIS A 163 16.98 5.10 -4.84
C HIS A 163 18.11 4.74 -3.87
N SER A 164 19.35 4.71 -4.36
CA SER A 164 20.54 4.34 -3.60
C SER A 164 20.81 5.21 -2.35
N GLN A 165 20.14 6.38 -2.25
CA GLN A 165 20.22 7.25 -1.06
C GLN A 165 19.48 6.68 0.16
N TYR A 166 18.59 5.70 -0.02
CA TYR A 166 17.85 5.07 1.07
C TYR A 166 18.42 3.71 1.43
N GLN A 167 18.38 3.41 2.71
CA GLN A 167 18.85 2.14 3.25
C GLN A 167 17.74 1.47 4.08
N ARG A 168 17.84 0.17 4.20
CA ARG A 168 16.97 -0.62 5.05
C ARG A 168 17.22 -0.32 6.52
N SER A 169 16.17 -0.12 7.29
CA SER A 169 16.24 0.01 8.74
C SER A 169 16.74 -1.27 9.39
N GLU A 170 17.50 -1.13 10.46
CA GLU A 170 17.95 -2.26 11.25
C GLU A 170 16.77 -2.95 11.96
N GLN A 171 16.89 -4.24 12.19
CA GLN A 171 15.84 -5.03 12.84
C GLN A 171 15.44 -4.46 14.22
N ALA A 172 16.39 -3.92 14.97
CA ALA A 172 16.15 -3.30 16.26
C ALA A 172 15.27 -2.03 16.12
N SER A 173 15.53 -1.20 15.10
CA SER A 173 14.72 0.01 14.81
C SER A 173 13.31 -0.37 14.38
N ILE A 174 13.16 -1.39 13.52
CA ILE A 174 11.85 -1.90 13.09
C ILE A 174 11.03 -2.37 14.30
N LEU A 175 11.64 -3.14 15.20
CA LEU A 175 10.97 -3.62 16.42
C LEU A 175 10.62 -2.48 17.37
N ALA A 176 11.53 -1.51 17.57
CA ALA A 176 11.28 -0.35 18.41
C ALA A 176 10.12 0.51 17.88
N PHE A 177 10.04 0.69 16.57
CA PHE A 177 8.95 1.40 15.89
C PHE A 177 7.62 0.65 16.07
N TYR A 178 7.61 -0.65 15.81
CA TYR A 178 6.47 -1.53 16.02
C TYR A 178 5.96 -1.48 17.46
N ASP A 179 6.85 -1.68 18.44
CA ASP A 179 6.50 -1.68 19.86
C ASP A 179 5.96 -0.32 20.32
N THR A 180 6.48 0.77 19.77
CA THR A 180 5.98 2.12 20.07
C THR A 180 4.55 2.28 19.60
N LEU A 181 4.24 1.89 18.36
CA LEU A 181 2.87 1.92 17.84
C LEU A 181 1.91 1.01 18.64
N LYS A 182 2.38 -0.18 19.02
CA LYS A 182 1.59 -1.11 19.86
C LYS A 182 1.27 -0.51 21.23
N LYS A 183 2.24 0.11 21.89
CA LYS A 183 2.05 0.80 23.17
C LYS A 183 1.06 1.96 23.09
N GLN A 184 0.97 2.60 21.92
CA GLN A 184 -0.02 3.65 21.63
C GLN A 184 -1.41 3.09 21.23
N GLY A 185 -1.59 1.76 21.28
CA GLY A 185 -2.86 1.10 21.01
C GLY A 185 -3.20 0.98 19.50
N MET A 186 -2.21 1.13 18.62
CA MET A 186 -2.43 0.99 17.19
C MET A 186 -2.45 -0.50 16.76
N SER A 187 -3.29 -0.81 15.77
CA SER A 187 -3.20 -2.09 15.04
C SER A 187 -2.03 -1.99 14.07
N VAL A 188 -1.02 -2.84 14.22
CA VAL A 188 0.18 -2.79 13.41
C VAL A 188 0.66 -4.20 13.04
N SER A 189 1.13 -4.34 11.81
CA SER A 189 1.78 -5.54 11.29
C SER A 189 3.10 -5.15 10.61
N VAL A 190 4.03 -6.09 10.56
CA VAL A 190 5.26 -5.94 9.77
C VAL A 190 5.15 -6.88 8.58
N ARG A 191 5.38 -6.36 7.38
CA ARG A 191 5.36 -7.16 6.15
C ARG A 191 6.52 -8.14 6.18
N LEU A 192 6.21 -9.41 6.11
CA LEU A 192 7.21 -10.46 5.90
C LEU A 192 7.66 -10.42 4.43
N GLU A 193 8.96 -10.48 4.23
CA GLU A 193 9.52 -10.62 2.89
C GLU A 193 9.34 -12.04 2.39
N HIS A 194 8.75 -12.15 1.23
CA HIS A 194 8.74 -13.38 0.43
C HIS A 194 9.44 -13.07 -0.89
N GLY A 195 10.36 -13.92 -1.31
CA GLY A 195 11.04 -13.76 -2.60
C GLY A 195 12.15 -12.70 -2.62
N ALA A 196 12.93 -12.59 -1.54
CA ALA A 196 14.12 -11.72 -1.50
C ALA A 196 15.20 -12.16 -2.51
N ASP A 197 15.11 -13.38 -3.00
CA ASP A 197 15.96 -14.02 -4.00
C ASP A 197 15.47 -13.81 -5.46
N ILE A 198 14.26 -13.32 -5.63
CA ILE A 198 13.69 -12.98 -6.92
C ILE A 198 13.25 -11.51 -6.86
N ASP A 199 13.71 -10.65 -7.72
CA ASP A 199 13.40 -9.20 -7.81
C ASP A 199 11.88 -8.87 -7.67
N ALA A 200 11.26 -9.36 -6.60
CA ALA A 200 9.82 -9.34 -6.35
C ALA A 200 9.34 -8.08 -5.61
N ALA A 201 10.22 -7.13 -5.31
CA ALA A 201 9.80 -5.86 -4.74
C ALA A 201 9.00 -5.04 -5.75
N CYS A 202 8.06 -4.23 -5.24
CA CYS A 202 7.20 -3.38 -6.06
C CYS A 202 8.01 -2.59 -7.08
N GLY A 203 7.77 -2.84 -8.35
CA GLY A 203 8.40 -2.14 -9.45
C GLY A 203 9.70 -2.74 -10.00
N GLN A 204 10.43 -3.56 -9.26
CA GLN A 204 11.72 -4.10 -9.69
C GLN A 204 11.62 -4.98 -10.95
N LEU A 205 10.63 -5.86 -11.01
CA LEU A 205 10.45 -6.78 -12.14
C LEU A 205 10.24 -6.04 -13.47
N ARG A 206 9.52 -4.92 -13.45
CA ARG A 206 9.27 -4.11 -14.64
C ARG A 206 10.50 -3.30 -15.05
N SER A 207 11.21 -2.71 -14.09
CA SER A 207 12.43 -1.94 -14.37
C SER A 207 13.48 -2.81 -15.06
N LYS A 208 13.62 -4.07 -14.63
CA LYS A 208 14.54 -5.04 -15.24
C LYS A 208 14.10 -5.42 -16.65
N GLN A 209 12.83 -5.76 -16.85
CA GLN A 209 12.30 -6.09 -18.17
C GLN A 209 12.39 -4.92 -19.16
N MET A 210 12.17 -3.68 -18.71
CA MET A 210 12.33 -2.50 -19.57
C MET A 210 13.80 -2.24 -19.94
N LYS A 211 14.75 -2.47 -19.02
CA LYS A 211 16.20 -2.39 -19.31
C LYS A 211 16.63 -3.47 -20.31
N GLU A 212 16.15 -4.69 -20.14
CA GLU A 212 16.40 -5.81 -21.08
C GLU A 212 15.80 -5.56 -22.48
N ALA A 213 14.60 -4.98 -22.53
CA ALA A 213 13.91 -4.66 -23.79
C ALA A 213 14.50 -3.43 -24.51
N SER A 214 15.20 -2.53 -23.80
CA SER A 214 15.85 -1.35 -24.38
C SER A 214 17.29 -1.57 -24.81
N GLY A 215 17.83 -2.78 -24.67
CA GLY A 215 19.09 -3.20 -25.32
C GLY A 215 20.34 -2.51 -24.76
N ASN A 216 20.38 -2.16 -23.50
CA ASN A 216 21.57 -1.70 -22.78
C ASN A 216 21.69 -2.40 -21.46
#